data_24d425601e4b934ce132a345807cd268
#
_entry.id   24d425601e4b934ce132a345807cd268
#
_cell.length_a   1.000
_cell.length_b   1.000
_cell.length_c   1.000
_cell.angle_alpha   90.00
_cell.angle_beta   90.00
_cell.angle_gamma   90.00
#
_symmetry.space_group_name_H-M   'P 1'
#
loop_
_entity.id
_entity.type
_entity.pdbx_description
1 polymer ?
#
loop_
_entity_poly.entity_id
_entity_poly.type
_entity_poly.pdbx_seq_one_letter_code
_entity_poly.pdbx_strand_id
1 'polypeptide(L)'
;MQRQMDRYLEQLLEPERFQFYEMLCNFAEREIAPHLVTWEREHTLIPDATIARMAEMGLFGITVDEAYGGQGGQQIDLLLAGLALGYYSQSVAITPGAAASLGTKPLQLCANEAQKQAHLPDLAAGKRMFVFGLSEPGRGSDAANPQVKAVKTDSGWRISGEKCWSTNARWASHAVVHALTDPDGKPGRRSTCFIVPMDDPRVQYQEMEGKQVWLQSSTGSIAFDGVEVSDDAVLGEVNQGFKVMVTTLNGGRLLIAGLSLASLARALDICRKYAQERVQFDDKPIGRFQRVQDVIIDMDIALQQGLSWLVQLVKGYDEGVLDRESAAKVKIESSRRASELLVQAMEICGGISALDEFGLIRHNRDLFVCRVGEGSNFALKTLVARSLMPEIKGVLQ
;
A
#
# COMPACT_ATOMS: atom_id res chain seq x y z
N MET A 1 -13.20 7.46 23.84
CA MET A 1 -13.16 8.76 23.11
C MET A 1 -13.42 8.44 21.66
N GLN A 2 -14.36 9.13 21.01
CA GLN A 2 -14.62 8.93 19.58
C GLN A 2 -13.36 9.27 18.78
N ARG A 3 -13.02 8.42 17.79
CA ARG A 3 -11.90 8.66 16.89
C ARG A 3 -12.15 9.93 16.08
N GLN A 4 -11.14 10.80 15.95
CA GLN A 4 -11.31 12.06 15.22
C GLN A 4 -11.58 11.81 13.72
N MET A 5 -10.97 10.75 13.17
CA MET A 5 -11.17 10.34 11.78
C MET A 5 -12.62 9.96 11.49
N ASP A 6 -13.31 9.28 12.40
CA ASP A 6 -14.72 8.88 12.24
C ASP A 6 -15.62 10.10 11.99
N ARG A 7 -15.40 11.17 12.77
CA ARG A 7 -16.16 12.43 12.64
C ARG A 7 -16.03 13.06 11.26
N TYR A 8 -14.86 12.98 10.64
CA TYR A 8 -14.65 13.54 9.30
C TYR A 8 -15.19 12.61 8.22
N LEU A 9 -15.02 11.30 8.35
CA LEU A 9 -15.52 10.33 7.37
C LEU A 9 -17.06 10.29 7.35
N GLU A 10 -17.74 10.43 8.49
CA GLU A 10 -19.20 10.52 8.56
C GLU A 10 -19.78 11.68 7.72
N GLN A 11 -19.01 12.79 7.60
CA GLN A 11 -19.40 13.94 6.77
C GLN A 11 -19.05 13.79 5.28
N LEU A 12 -18.10 12.91 4.93
CA LEU A 12 -17.57 12.78 3.57
C LEU A 12 -18.16 11.59 2.81
N LEU A 13 -18.78 10.64 3.52
CA LEU A 13 -19.24 9.37 2.98
C LEU A 13 -20.76 9.27 3.01
N GLU A 14 -21.31 8.49 2.09
CA GLU A 14 -22.69 8.04 2.16
C GLU A 14 -22.88 7.10 3.38
N PRO A 15 -24.08 7.06 4.00
CA PRO A 15 -24.32 6.31 5.23
C PRO A 15 -23.93 4.83 5.15
N GLU A 16 -24.18 4.16 4.03
CA GLU A 16 -23.85 2.74 3.83
C GLU A 16 -22.34 2.50 3.84
N ARG A 17 -21.57 3.40 3.22
CA ARG A 17 -20.11 3.34 3.23
C ARG A 17 -19.53 3.65 4.61
N PHE A 18 -20.14 4.54 5.34
CA PHE A 18 -19.72 4.81 6.72
C PHE A 18 -19.99 3.60 7.63
N GLN A 19 -21.13 2.93 7.49
CA GLN A 19 -21.42 1.67 8.21
C GLN A 19 -20.43 0.55 7.84
N PHE A 20 -20.05 0.43 6.56
CA PHE A 20 -19.01 -0.51 6.14
C PHE A 20 -17.66 -0.18 6.82
N TYR A 21 -17.26 1.09 6.86
CA TYR A 21 -16.07 1.53 7.58
C TYR A 21 -16.14 1.20 9.08
N GLU A 22 -17.27 1.43 9.76
CA GLU A 22 -17.44 1.09 11.17
C GLU A 22 -17.32 -0.43 11.41
N MET A 23 -17.86 -1.26 10.52
CA MET A 23 -17.70 -2.71 10.58
C MET A 23 -16.22 -3.12 10.51
N LEU A 24 -15.44 -2.51 9.61
CA LEU A 24 -14.01 -2.75 9.49
C LEU A 24 -13.22 -2.26 10.72
N CYS A 25 -13.61 -1.14 11.30
CA CYS A 25 -13.03 -0.65 12.55
C CYS A 25 -13.28 -1.63 13.71
N ASN A 26 -14.50 -2.16 13.81
CA ASN A 26 -14.86 -3.14 14.84
C ASN A 26 -14.08 -4.45 14.66
N PHE A 27 -13.84 -4.87 13.42
CA PHE A 27 -12.98 -6.01 13.11
C PHE A 27 -11.53 -5.74 13.58
N ALA A 28 -10.95 -4.59 13.19
CA ALA A 28 -9.59 -4.24 13.55
C ALA A 28 -9.39 -4.12 15.07
N GLU A 29 -10.37 -3.59 15.79
CA GLU A 29 -10.33 -3.46 17.26
C GLU A 29 -10.36 -4.81 17.96
N ARG A 30 -11.10 -5.77 17.45
CA ARG A 30 -11.24 -7.10 18.09
C ARG A 30 -10.17 -8.10 17.67
N GLU A 31 -9.81 -8.12 16.40
CA GLU A 31 -8.98 -9.19 15.83
C GLU A 31 -7.50 -8.76 15.65
N ILE A 32 -7.19 -7.46 15.69
CA ILE A 32 -5.84 -6.94 15.43
C ILE A 32 -5.25 -6.23 16.64
N ALA A 33 -5.94 -5.24 17.15
CA ALA A 33 -5.43 -4.36 18.19
C ALA A 33 -4.88 -5.08 19.44
N PRO A 34 -5.51 -6.16 19.95
CA PRO A 34 -5.02 -6.87 21.15
C PRO A 34 -3.68 -7.56 20.96
N HIS A 35 -3.30 -7.88 19.72
CA HIS A 35 -2.12 -8.68 19.40
C HIS A 35 -0.91 -7.84 18.99
N LEU A 36 -1.09 -6.56 18.65
CA LEU A 36 -0.05 -5.73 18.05
C LEU A 36 1.22 -5.61 18.88
N VAL A 37 1.11 -5.43 20.19
CA VAL A 37 2.27 -5.29 21.08
C VAL A 37 3.12 -6.57 21.08
N THR A 38 2.46 -7.72 21.11
CA THR A 38 3.14 -9.02 21.05
C THR A 38 3.85 -9.21 19.71
N TRP A 39 3.13 -9.00 18.61
CA TRP A 39 3.71 -9.13 17.26
C TRP A 39 4.89 -8.19 17.01
N GLU A 40 4.83 -6.96 17.54
CA GLU A 40 5.94 -5.99 17.46
C GLU A 40 7.18 -6.50 18.22
N ARG A 41 7.02 -6.95 19.46
CA ARG A 41 8.11 -7.44 20.30
C ARG A 41 8.77 -8.71 19.79
N GLU A 42 7.95 -9.61 19.26
CA GLU A 42 8.41 -10.89 18.73
C GLU A 42 8.89 -10.78 17.28
N HIS A 43 8.73 -9.63 16.64
CA HIS A 43 9.03 -9.42 15.21
C HIS A 43 8.38 -10.48 14.31
N THR A 44 7.14 -10.87 14.64
CA THR A 44 6.41 -11.90 13.90
C THR A 44 5.61 -11.30 12.75
N LEU A 45 5.51 -12.07 11.67
CA LEU A 45 4.55 -11.76 10.60
C LEU A 45 3.12 -11.94 11.12
N ILE A 46 2.16 -11.32 10.43
CA ILE A 46 0.75 -11.55 10.71
C ILE A 46 0.44 -13.05 10.62
N PRO A 47 -0.24 -13.64 11.64
CA PRO A 47 -0.56 -15.07 11.62
C PRO A 47 -1.51 -15.45 10.48
N ASP A 48 -1.34 -16.65 9.93
CA ASP A 48 -2.22 -17.19 8.87
C ASP A 48 -3.70 -17.23 9.31
N ALA A 49 -3.97 -17.45 10.60
CA ALA A 49 -5.32 -17.38 11.14
C ALA A 49 -5.93 -15.97 11.01
N THR A 50 -5.15 -14.91 11.20
CA THR A 50 -5.61 -13.53 11.01
C THR A 50 -5.85 -13.23 9.52
N ILE A 51 -5.00 -13.76 8.63
CA ILE A 51 -5.20 -13.67 7.17
C ILE A 51 -6.51 -14.37 6.77
N ALA A 52 -6.78 -15.58 7.33
CA ALA A 52 -8.03 -16.30 7.07
C ALA A 52 -9.25 -15.48 7.53
N ARG A 53 -9.19 -14.83 8.71
CA ARG A 53 -10.27 -13.94 9.18
C ARG A 53 -10.47 -12.74 8.25
N MET A 54 -9.39 -12.17 7.70
CA MET A 54 -9.49 -11.12 6.69
C MET A 54 -10.13 -11.62 5.39
N ALA A 55 -9.84 -12.85 4.98
CA ALA A 55 -10.45 -13.48 3.83
C ALA A 55 -11.96 -13.71 4.04
N GLU A 56 -12.36 -14.20 5.21
CA GLU A 56 -13.77 -14.35 5.60
C GLU A 56 -14.54 -13.01 5.59
N MET A 57 -13.86 -11.92 5.92
CA MET A 57 -14.39 -10.55 5.83
C MET A 57 -14.44 -10.02 4.38
N GLY A 58 -13.95 -10.79 3.39
CA GLY A 58 -13.92 -10.40 1.99
C GLY A 58 -12.89 -9.34 1.63
N LEU A 59 -11.88 -9.08 2.50
CA LEU A 59 -10.94 -7.98 2.32
C LEU A 59 -10.04 -8.12 1.08
N PHE A 60 -9.81 -9.34 0.61
CA PHE A 60 -9.02 -9.61 -0.60
C PHE A 60 -9.82 -9.40 -1.90
N GLY A 61 -11.14 -9.52 -1.83
CA GLY A 61 -12.06 -9.40 -2.96
C GLY A 61 -12.83 -8.09 -3.05
N ILE A 62 -12.51 -7.07 -2.22
CA ILE A 62 -13.27 -5.82 -2.14
C ILE A 62 -13.55 -5.22 -3.52
N THR A 63 -12.51 -5.09 -4.36
CA THR A 63 -12.60 -4.45 -5.68
C THR A 63 -12.76 -5.43 -6.84
N VAL A 64 -12.90 -6.71 -6.56
CA VAL A 64 -13.12 -7.74 -7.60
C VAL A 64 -14.60 -7.78 -7.95
N ASP A 65 -14.91 -7.88 -9.24
CA ASP A 65 -16.27 -7.99 -9.76
C ASP A 65 -16.96 -9.24 -9.21
N GLU A 66 -18.25 -9.14 -8.93
CA GLU A 66 -19.10 -10.22 -8.44
C GLU A 66 -19.10 -11.44 -9.39
N ALA A 67 -18.94 -11.21 -10.70
CA ALA A 67 -18.82 -12.27 -11.70
C ALA A 67 -17.63 -13.22 -11.45
N TYR A 68 -16.61 -12.76 -10.70
CA TYR A 68 -15.45 -13.55 -10.27
C TYR A 68 -15.48 -13.85 -8.76
N GLY A 69 -16.62 -13.70 -8.09
CA GLY A 69 -16.77 -13.99 -6.67
C GLY A 69 -16.24 -12.91 -5.73
N GLY A 70 -16.00 -11.71 -6.21
CA GLY A 70 -15.62 -10.54 -5.41
C GLY A 70 -16.81 -9.81 -4.81
N GLN A 71 -16.54 -8.68 -4.16
CA GLN A 71 -17.54 -7.82 -3.51
C GLN A 71 -18.14 -6.76 -4.46
N GLY A 72 -17.60 -6.61 -5.69
CA GLY A 72 -18.04 -5.57 -6.64
C GLY A 72 -17.81 -4.14 -6.15
N GLY A 73 -17.02 -3.96 -5.10
CA GLY A 73 -16.72 -2.65 -4.51
C GLY A 73 -15.73 -1.82 -5.34
N GLN A 74 -15.56 -0.59 -4.94
CA GLN A 74 -14.76 0.43 -5.61
C GLN A 74 -13.46 0.72 -4.85
N GLN A 75 -12.62 1.60 -5.40
CA GLN A 75 -11.37 2.02 -4.74
C GLN A 75 -11.63 2.73 -3.40
N ILE A 76 -12.78 3.41 -3.26
CA ILE A 76 -13.18 4.03 -2.00
C ILE A 76 -13.35 2.96 -0.90
N ASP A 77 -13.90 1.80 -1.21
CA ASP A 77 -14.13 0.74 -0.24
C ASP A 77 -12.80 0.10 0.20
N LEU A 78 -11.84 -0.04 -0.73
CA LEU A 78 -10.46 -0.46 -0.40
C LEU A 78 -9.75 0.60 0.45
N LEU A 79 -9.94 1.90 0.16
CA LEU A 79 -9.42 2.97 1.00
C LEU A 79 -9.97 2.89 2.43
N LEU A 80 -11.27 2.65 2.60
CA LEU A 80 -11.89 2.52 3.93
C LEU A 80 -11.31 1.35 4.72
N ALA A 81 -11.03 0.22 4.07
CA ALA A 81 -10.33 -0.89 4.69
C ALA A 81 -8.90 -0.48 5.11
N GLY A 82 -8.18 0.22 4.24
CA GLY A 82 -6.85 0.77 4.57
C GLY A 82 -6.87 1.74 5.74
N LEU A 83 -7.87 2.63 5.84
CA LEU A 83 -8.04 3.57 6.94
C LEU A 83 -8.36 2.86 8.26
N ALA A 84 -9.32 1.94 8.25
CA ALA A 84 -9.77 1.22 9.44
C ALA A 84 -8.66 0.34 10.05
N LEU A 85 -7.99 -0.47 9.24
CA LEU A 85 -6.90 -1.33 9.66
C LEU A 85 -5.63 -0.52 9.98
N GLY A 86 -5.30 0.45 9.12
CA GLY A 86 -4.12 1.31 9.21
C GLY A 86 -4.11 2.20 10.45
N TYR A 87 -5.27 2.54 11.00
CA TYR A 87 -5.41 3.23 12.28
C TYR A 87 -4.73 2.46 13.42
N TYR A 88 -4.73 1.14 13.37
CA TYR A 88 -4.06 0.29 14.34
C TYR A 88 -2.66 -0.12 13.88
N SER A 89 -2.50 -0.53 12.62
CA SER A 89 -1.22 -0.95 12.04
C SER A 89 -1.23 -0.86 10.51
N GLN A 90 -0.34 -0.04 9.96
CA GLN A 90 -0.09 -0.02 8.51
C GLN A 90 0.42 -1.36 8.00
N SER A 91 1.27 -2.02 8.81
CA SER A 91 1.88 -3.31 8.51
C SER A 91 0.84 -4.40 8.28
N VAL A 92 -0.23 -4.39 9.08
CA VAL A 92 -1.36 -5.32 8.93
C VAL A 92 -2.24 -4.91 7.75
N ALA A 93 -2.55 -3.62 7.62
CA ALA A 93 -3.42 -3.09 6.57
C ALA A 93 -2.88 -3.29 5.15
N ILE A 94 -1.55 -3.28 4.98
CA ILE A 94 -0.94 -3.44 3.66
C ILE A 94 -1.08 -4.87 3.12
N THR A 95 -1.29 -5.87 3.97
CA THR A 95 -1.44 -7.27 3.51
C THR A 95 -2.65 -7.43 2.58
N PRO A 96 -3.90 -7.17 2.99
CA PRO A 96 -5.04 -7.18 2.06
C PRO A 96 -4.96 -6.02 1.07
N GLY A 97 -4.43 -4.87 1.48
CA GLY A 97 -4.30 -3.69 0.62
C GLY A 97 -3.42 -3.92 -0.61
N ALA A 98 -2.23 -4.49 -0.45
CA ALA A 98 -1.35 -4.82 -1.57
C ALA A 98 -1.87 -6.01 -2.39
N ALA A 99 -2.51 -6.99 -1.75
CA ALA A 99 -3.14 -8.09 -2.48
C ALA A 99 -4.21 -7.58 -3.46
N ALA A 100 -5.07 -6.66 -3.02
CA ALA A 100 -6.10 -6.06 -3.86
C ALA A 100 -5.54 -5.06 -4.89
N SER A 101 -4.67 -4.13 -4.47
CA SER A 101 -4.20 -3.02 -5.32
C SER A 101 -3.05 -3.38 -6.25
N LEU A 102 -2.19 -4.32 -5.88
CA LEU A 102 -0.98 -4.69 -6.64
C LEU A 102 -1.04 -6.13 -7.17
N GLY A 103 -1.55 -7.07 -6.39
CA GLY A 103 -1.66 -8.46 -6.81
C GLY A 103 -2.82 -8.71 -7.78
N THR A 104 -4.01 -8.24 -7.44
CA THR A 104 -5.26 -8.50 -8.17
C THR A 104 -5.53 -7.47 -9.27
N LYS A 105 -5.26 -6.20 -9.02
CA LYS A 105 -5.58 -5.10 -9.94
C LYS A 105 -4.97 -5.23 -11.34
N PRO A 106 -3.71 -5.67 -11.53
CA PRO A 106 -3.14 -5.90 -12.86
C PRO A 106 -3.95 -6.89 -13.69
N LEU A 107 -4.48 -7.95 -13.05
CA LEU A 107 -5.32 -8.94 -13.73
C LEU A 107 -6.67 -8.35 -14.12
N GLN A 108 -7.31 -7.60 -13.22
CA GLN A 108 -8.58 -6.93 -13.54
C GLN A 108 -8.46 -6.00 -14.75
N LEU A 109 -7.34 -5.25 -14.84
CA LEU A 109 -7.14 -4.23 -15.86
C LEU A 109 -6.62 -4.77 -17.20
N CYS A 110 -5.79 -5.82 -17.17
CA CYS A 110 -4.97 -6.20 -18.32
C CYS A 110 -5.06 -7.69 -18.71
N ALA A 111 -5.62 -8.57 -17.86
CA ALA A 111 -5.74 -9.97 -18.17
C ALA A 111 -6.84 -10.24 -19.22
N ASN A 112 -6.63 -11.26 -20.04
CA ASN A 112 -7.69 -11.81 -20.89
C ASN A 112 -8.72 -12.58 -20.04
N GLU A 113 -9.85 -12.95 -20.65
CA GLU A 113 -10.94 -13.59 -19.93
C GLU A 113 -10.53 -14.94 -19.33
N ALA A 114 -9.72 -15.74 -20.05
CA ALA A 114 -9.24 -17.03 -19.54
C ALA A 114 -8.37 -16.86 -18.29
N GLN A 115 -7.47 -15.88 -18.27
CA GLN A 115 -6.64 -15.54 -17.11
C GLN A 115 -7.49 -15.03 -15.93
N LYS A 116 -8.51 -14.19 -16.21
CA LYS A 116 -9.44 -13.71 -15.17
C LYS A 116 -10.17 -14.85 -14.51
N GLN A 117 -10.78 -15.74 -15.30
CA GLN A 117 -11.51 -16.90 -14.80
C GLN A 117 -10.61 -17.87 -14.02
N ALA A 118 -9.36 -18.03 -14.44
CA ALA A 118 -8.41 -18.94 -13.78
C ALA A 118 -7.91 -18.41 -12.42
N HIS A 119 -7.85 -17.09 -12.22
CA HIS A 119 -7.14 -16.52 -11.07
C HIS A 119 -8.01 -15.66 -10.16
N LEU A 120 -8.92 -14.83 -10.68
CA LEU A 120 -9.66 -13.87 -9.87
C LEU A 120 -10.54 -14.50 -8.79
N PRO A 121 -11.21 -15.64 -8.99
CA PRO A 121 -12.03 -16.26 -7.95
C PRO A 121 -11.25 -16.65 -6.70
N ASP A 122 -10.07 -17.25 -6.86
CA ASP A 122 -9.23 -17.64 -5.72
C ASP A 122 -8.57 -16.44 -5.05
N LEU A 123 -8.24 -15.39 -5.81
CA LEU A 123 -7.72 -14.12 -5.27
C LEU A 123 -8.80 -13.39 -4.46
N ALA A 124 -10.03 -13.30 -4.99
CA ALA A 124 -11.16 -12.67 -4.31
C ALA A 124 -11.51 -13.37 -2.99
N ALA A 125 -11.45 -14.70 -2.98
CA ALA A 125 -11.67 -15.52 -1.79
C ALA A 125 -10.50 -15.51 -0.79
N GLY A 126 -9.38 -14.84 -1.10
CA GLY A 126 -8.16 -14.84 -0.26
C GLY A 126 -7.47 -16.22 -0.16
N LYS A 127 -7.84 -17.18 -1.01
CA LYS A 127 -7.19 -18.51 -1.08
C LYS A 127 -5.81 -18.46 -1.70
N ARG A 128 -5.58 -17.47 -2.56
CA ARG A 128 -4.32 -17.20 -3.22
C ARG A 128 -4.00 -15.72 -3.12
N MET A 129 -2.71 -15.39 -3.19
CA MET A 129 -2.23 -14.03 -3.36
C MET A 129 -1.30 -13.98 -4.55
N PHE A 130 -1.31 -12.84 -5.26
CA PHE A 130 -0.30 -12.52 -6.24
C PHE A 130 0.60 -11.43 -5.72
N VAL A 131 1.87 -11.53 -6.07
CA VAL A 131 2.87 -10.53 -5.74
C VAL A 131 3.24 -9.69 -6.97
N PHE A 132 3.53 -8.41 -6.73
CA PHE A 132 3.88 -7.45 -7.77
C PHE A 132 5.40 -7.32 -7.90
N GLY A 133 5.97 -7.91 -8.95
CA GLY A 133 7.40 -7.95 -9.22
C GLY A 133 7.84 -6.79 -10.13
N LEU A 134 7.96 -5.57 -9.57
CA LEU A 134 8.43 -4.38 -10.29
C LEU A 134 9.88 -4.05 -9.97
N SER A 135 10.18 -3.78 -8.69
CA SER A 135 11.48 -3.34 -8.22
C SER A 135 12.55 -4.42 -8.34
N GLU A 136 13.78 -4.01 -8.59
CA GLU A 136 14.95 -4.87 -8.69
C GLU A 136 16.07 -4.33 -7.79
N PRO A 137 17.05 -5.13 -7.38
CA PRO A 137 18.17 -4.68 -6.55
C PRO A 137 18.90 -3.45 -7.12
N GLY A 138 19.05 -3.39 -8.45
CA GLY A 138 19.68 -2.26 -9.14
C GLY A 138 18.73 -1.22 -9.72
N ARG A 139 17.39 -1.41 -9.65
CA ARG A 139 16.38 -0.58 -10.35
C ARG A 139 15.13 -0.40 -9.50
N GLY A 140 15.01 0.75 -8.83
CA GLY A 140 13.81 1.16 -8.12
C GLY A 140 13.03 2.23 -8.91
N SER A 141 13.47 3.48 -8.85
CA SER A 141 12.81 4.61 -9.55
C SER A 141 12.94 4.54 -11.07
N ASP A 142 13.95 3.86 -11.62
CA ASP A 142 14.13 3.62 -13.06
C ASP A 142 13.38 2.36 -13.54
N ALA A 143 12.11 2.25 -13.17
CA ALA A 143 11.29 1.08 -13.44
C ALA A 143 10.99 0.85 -14.94
N ALA A 144 11.18 1.87 -15.80
CA ALA A 144 11.01 1.74 -17.26
C ALA A 144 12.11 0.89 -17.94
N ASN A 145 13.20 0.60 -17.22
CA ASN A 145 14.37 -0.12 -17.71
C ASN A 145 14.65 -1.37 -16.84
N PRO A 146 13.81 -2.41 -16.85
CA PRO A 146 14.03 -3.60 -16.03
C PRO A 146 15.28 -4.37 -16.47
N GLN A 147 15.94 -5.04 -15.52
CA GLN A 147 17.10 -5.92 -15.71
C GLN A 147 16.72 -7.40 -15.74
N VAL A 148 15.61 -7.79 -15.10
CA VAL A 148 15.02 -9.13 -15.27
C VAL A 148 14.70 -9.30 -16.74
N LYS A 149 15.21 -10.40 -17.34
CA LYS A 149 15.08 -10.67 -18.79
C LYS A 149 14.04 -11.76 -19.02
N ALA A 150 13.28 -11.61 -20.09
CA ALA A 150 12.46 -12.68 -20.64
C ALA A 150 12.82 -12.88 -22.11
N VAL A 151 13.39 -14.05 -22.41
CA VAL A 151 13.85 -14.41 -23.75
C VAL A 151 12.83 -15.35 -24.39
N LYS A 152 12.40 -15.02 -25.62
CA LYS A 152 11.47 -15.86 -26.39
C LYS A 152 12.12 -17.22 -26.69
N THR A 153 11.33 -18.30 -26.51
CA THR A 153 11.69 -19.68 -26.85
C THR A 153 10.65 -20.26 -27.80
N ASP A 154 10.85 -21.48 -28.28
CA ASP A 154 9.89 -22.16 -29.16
C ASP A 154 8.55 -22.45 -28.42
N SER A 155 8.60 -22.64 -27.10
CA SER A 155 7.42 -23.01 -26.26
C SER A 155 6.85 -21.85 -25.46
N GLY A 156 7.42 -20.64 -25.53
CA GLY A 156 7.00 -19.50 -24.72
C GLY A 156 8.16 -18.57 -24.37
N TRP A 157 8.43 -18.36 -23.07
CA TRP A 157 9.40 -17.42 -22.57
C TRP A 157 10.24 -18.02 -21.45
N ARG A 158 11.52 -17.65 -21.40
CA ARG A 158 12.44 -17.99 -20.30
C ARG A 158 12.80 -16.73 -19.54
N ILE A 159 12.47 -16.71 -18.22
CA ILE A 159 12.60 -15.55 -17.33
C ILE A 159 13.78 -15.78 -16.38
N SER A 160 14.69 -14.78 -16.31
CA SER A 160 15.87 -14.82 -15.44
C SER A 160 16.15 -13.45 -14.82
N GLY A 161 16.55 -13.43 -13.54
CA GLY A 161 16.92 -12.26 -12.77
C GLY A 161 16.24 -12.22 -11.42
N GLU A 162 16.22 -11.06 -10.75
CA GLU A 162 15.74 -10.94 -9.38
C GLU A 162 14.81 -9.71 -9.23
N LYS A 163 13.71 -9.89 -8.51
CA LYS A 163 12.83 -8.83 -8.01
C LYS A 163 12.97 -8.71 -6.49
N CYS A 164 12.78 -7.49 -5.96
CA CYS A 164 12.88 -7.22 -4.54
C CYS A 164 11.75 -6.32 -4.05
N TRP A 165 11.62 -6.17 -2.73
CA TRP A 165 10.57 -5.40 -2.06
C TRP A 165 9.15 -5.87 -2.42
N SER A 166 9.01 -7.18 -2.66
CA SER A 166 7.75 -7.81 -3.05
C SER A 166 6.90 -8.08 -1.81
N THR A 167 5.86 -7.28 -1.60
CA THR A 167 4.91 -7.44 -0.48
C THR A 167 4.06 -8.69 -0.66
N ASN A 168 3.79 -9.42 0.42
CA ASN A 168 3.05 -10.70 0.45
C ASN A 168 3.77 -11.88 -0.22
N ALA A 169 5.06 -11.77 -0.51
CA ALA A 169 5.79 -12.81 -1.25
C ALA A 169 5.76 -14.19 -0.57
N ARG A 170 5.72 -14.25 0.77
CA ARG A 170 5.59 -15.49 1.54
C ARG A 170 4.33 -16.30 1.21
N TRP A 171 3.22 -15.62 0.95
CA TRP A 171 1.91 -16.22 0.70
C TRP A 171 1.53 -16.25 -0.78
N ALA A 172 2.44 -15.77 -1.64
CA ALA A 172 2.14 -15.64 -3.06
C ALA A 172 2.14 -17.01 -3.76
N SER A 173 1.08 -17.28 -4.50
CA SER A 173 1.01 -18.41 -5.44
C SER A 173 1.61 -18.08 -6.80
N HIS A 174 1.56 -16.79 -7.20
CA HIS A 174 2.12 -16.30 -8.46
C HIS A 174 2.73 -14.91 -8.28
N ALA A 175 3.64 -14.57 -9.18
CA ALA A 175 4.19 -13.22 -9.32
C ALA A 175 3.78 -12.60 -10.66
N VAL A 176 3.32 -11.34 -10.63
CA VAL A 176 3.24 -10.50 -11.84
C VAL A 176 4.62 -9.90 -12.06
N VAL A 177 5.38 -10.45 -12.99
CA VAL A 177 6.79 -10.12 -13.22
C VAL A 177 6.93 -9.19 -14.42
N HIS A 178 7.48 -8.00 -14.17
CA HIS A 178 7.87 -7.06 -15.21
C HIS A 178 9.29 -7.40 -15.71
N ALA A 179 9.44 -7.79 -16.98
CA ALA A 179 10.71 -8.25 -17.54
C ALA A 179 11.04 -7.61 -18.89
N LEU A 180 12.33 -7.44 -19.17
CA LEU A 180 12.87 -6.95 -20.44
C LEU A 180 12.70 -8.01 -21.52
N THR A 181 11.98 -7.67 -22.59
CA THR A 181 11.73 -8.54 -23.75
C THR A 181 12.34 -8.03 -25.04
N ASP A 182 12.59 -6.71 -25.14
CA ASP A 182 13.20 -6.06 -26.30
C ASP A 182 14.32 -5.11 -25.84
N PRO A 183 15.60 -5.56 -25.85
CA PRO A 183 16.73 -4.74 -25.43
C PRO A 183 16.91 -3.47 -26.25
N ASP A 184 16.53 -3.49 -27.54
CA ASP A 184 16.69 -2.38 -28.48
C ASP A 184 15.47 -1.45 -28.51
N GLY A 185 14.39 -1.84 -27.83
CA GLY A 185 13.16 -1.09 -27.72
C GLY A 185 13.31 0.22 -26.95
N LYS A 186 12.42 1.19 -27.21
CA LYS A 186 12.40 2.46 -26.49
C LYS A 186 12.01 2.25 -25.02
N PRO A 187 12.55 3.04 -24.06
CA PRO A 187 12.11 3.03 -22.68
C PRO A 187 10.58 3.09 -22.57
N GLY A 188 10.00 2.21 -21.73
CA GLY A 188 8.54 2.06 -21.59
C GLY A 188 7.84 1.22 -22.66
N ARG A 189 8.55 0.77 -23.71
CA ARG A 189 8.05 -0.13 -24.77
C ARG A 189 9.04 -1.25 -25.09
N ARG A 190 9.69 -1.77 -24.07
CA ARG A 190 10.75 -2.79 -24.18
C ARG A 190 10.57 -3.95 -23.23
N SER A 191 9.48 -3.96 -22.48
CA SER A 191 9.23 -4.90 -21.41
C SER A 191 7.82 -5.47 -21.47
N THR A 192 7.66 -6.67 -20.95
CA THR A 192 6.39 -7.41 -20.87
C THR A 192 6.12 -7.81 -19.43
N CYS A 193 4.86 -7.92 -19.05
CA CYS A 193 4.46 -8.52 -17.78
C CYS A 193 4.07 -9.98 -17.98
N PHE A 194 4.44 -10.81 -17.01
CA PHE A 194 4.16 -12.24 -17.02
C PHE A 194 3.53 -12.67 -15.69
N ILE A 195 2.59 -13.59 -15.74
CA ILE A 195 2.08 -14.31 -14.59
C ILE A 195 2.98 -15.54 -14.40
N VAL A 196 3.80 -15.53 -13.35
CA VAL A 196 4.81 -16.59 -13.08
C VAL A 196 4.41 -17.35 -11.82
N PRO A 197 4.26 -18.69 -11.88
CA PRO A 197 3.98 -19.50 -10.70
C PRO A 197 5.16 -19.47 -9.72
N MET A 198 4.87 -19.35 -8.42
CA MET A 198 5.89 -19.28 -7.36
C MET A 198 6.34 -20.66 -6.87
N ASP A 199 5.62 -21.72 -7.23
CA ASP A 199 5.95 -23.12 -6.91
C ASP A 199 6.86 -23.80 -7.94
N ASP A 200 7.27 -23.11 -9.00
CA ASP A 200 8.31 -23.61 -9.92
C ASP A 200 9.64 -23.75 -9.18
N PRO A 201 10.34 -24.89 -9.25
CA PRO A 201 11.59 -25.11 -8.52
C PRO A 201 12.74 -24.15 -8.90
N ARG A 202 12.60 -23.42 -10.01
CA ARG A 202 13.54 -22.39 -10.48
C ARG A 202 13.19 -20.99 -9.95
N VAL A 203 12.10 -20.87 -9.15
CA VAL A 203 11.76 -19.66 -8.40
C VAL A 203 12.25 -19.80 -6.97
N GLN A 204 13.05 -18.84 -6.52
CA GLN A 204 13.54 -18.81 -5.14
C GLN A 204 13.01 -17.56 -4.45
N TYR A 205 12.31 -17.77 -3.37
CA TYR A 205 11.83 -16.70 -2.50
C TYR A 205 12.71 -16.60 -1.25
N GLN A 206 13.02 -15.36 -0.83
CA GLN A 206 13.69 -15.07 0.43
C GLN A 206 13.00 -13.90 1.13
N GLU A 207 12.55 -14.11 2.38
CA GLU A 207 12.06 -13.03 3.23
C GLU A 207 13.20 -12.04 3.54
N MET A 208 12.91 -10.74 3.54
CA MET A 208 13.89 -9.72 3.92
C MET A 208 14.03 -9.67 5.45
N GLU A 209 14.97 -10.44 5.97
CA GLU A 209 15.32 -10.43 7.38
C GLU A 209 15.90 -9.08 7.80
N GLY A 210 15.68 -8.68 9.06
CA GLY A 210 16.17 -7.41 9.60
C GLY A 210 15.43 -6.16 9.15
N LYS A 211 14.36 -6.30 8.40
CA LYS A 211 13.44 -5.20 8.06
C LYS A 211 12.86 -4.59 9.35
N GLN A 212 12.98 -3.26 9.52
CA GLN A 212 12.57 -2.53 10.72
C GLN A 212 11.25 -1.76 10.55
N VAL A 213 10.59 -1.91 9.42
CA VAL A 213 9.35 -1.24 9.04
C VAL A 213 8.35 -2.26 8.55
N TRP A 214 7.06 -2.04 8.77
CA TRP A 214 6.00 -2.98 8.40
C TRP A 214 6.32 -4.42 8.85
N LEU A 215 6.60 -4.59 10.15
CA LEU A 215 7.13 -5.84 10.71
C LEU A 215 6.20 -7.03 10.48
N GLN A 216 4.89 -6.84 10.56
CA GLN A 216 3.90 -7.90 10.39
C GLN A 216 3.61 -8.25 8.92
N SER A 217 4.10 -7.43 7.96
CA SER A 217 3.91 -7.67 6.53
C SER A 217 5.09 -8.46 5.96
N SER A 218 4.84 -9.53 5.22
CA SER A 218 5.89 -10.21 4.45
C SER A 218 6.39 -9.28 3.34
N THR A 219 7.71 -9.23 3.19
CA THR A 219 8.38 -8.51 2.10
C THR A 219 9.60 -9.31 1.69
N GLY A 220 9.67 -9.74 0.45
CA GLY A 220 10.75 -10.62 0.02
C GLY A 220 11.44 -10.21 -1.27
N SER A 221 12.56 -10.84 -1.55
CA SER A 221 13.12 -10.97 -2.89
C SER A 221 12.70 -12.28 -3.54
N ILE A 222 12.66 -12.27 -4.87
CA ILE A 222 12.24 -13.38 -5.71
C ILE A 222 13.23 -13.49 -6.85
N ALA A 223 14.01 -14.57 -6.87
CA ALA A 223 14.93 -14.89 -7.94
C ALA A 223 14.31 -15.89 -8.92
N PHE A 224 14.53 -15.67 -10.20
CA PHE A 224 14.08 -16.49 -11.31
C PHE A 224 15.31 -17.05 -12.04
N ASP A 225 15.51 -18.36 -12.00
CA ASP A 225 16.65 -19.05 -12.63
C ASP A 225 16.19 -19.79 -13.89
N GLY A 226 15.93 -19.03 -14.96
CA GLY A 226 15.51 -19.61 -16.23
C GLY A 226 14.11 -20.21 -16.18
N VAL A 227 13.17 -19.60 -15.45
CA VAL A 227 11.77 -20.06 -15.35
C VAL A 227 11.12 -20.01 -16.72
N GLU A 228 10.56 -21.12 -17.15
CA GLU A 228 9.85 -21.23 -18.43
C GLU A 228 8.35 -21.09 -18.24
N VAL A 229 7.75 -20.19 -19.01
CA VAL A 229 6.30 -19.96 -19.03
C VAL A 229 5.81 -19.95 -20.48
N SER A 230 4.56 -20.40 -20.72
CA SER A 230 3.93 -20.35 -22.03
C SER A 230 3.58 -18.91 -22.45
N ASP A 231 3.19 -18.72 -23.70
CA ASP A 231 2.68 -17.44 -24.20
C ASP A 231 1.41 -16.99 -23.46
N ASP A 232 0.63 -17.90 -22.92
CA ASP A 232 -0.57 -17.60 -22.13
C ASP A 232 -0.24 -16.93 -20.77
N ALA A 233 1.02 -16.97 -20.34
CA ALA A 233 1.47 -16.27 -19.14
C ALA A 233 1.65 -14.75 -19.37
N VAL A 234 1.63 -14.26 -20.61
CA VAL A 234 1.74 -12.84 -20.92
C VAL A 234 0.53 -12.11 -20.39
N LEU A 235 0.75 -11.13 -19.50
CA LEU A 235 -0.28 -10.26 -18.95
C LEU A 235 -0.33 -8.96 -19.77
N GLY A 236 -1.43 -8.74 -20.48
CA GLY A 236 -1.58 -7.65 -21.44
C GLY A 236 -0.89 -7.95 -22.76
N GLU A 237 -0.12 -7.01 -23.30
CA GLU A 237 0.54 -7.11 -24.61
C GLU A 237 2.07 -7.18 -24.45
N VAL A 238 2.72 -7.90 -25.37
CA VAL A 238 4.19 -7.94 -25.47
C VAL A 238 4.73 -6.53 -25.68
N ASN A 239 5.80 -6.18 -24.96
CA ASN A 239 6.46 -4.87 -24.95
C ASN A 239 5.60 -3.71 -24.40
N GLN A 240 4.47 -3.99 -23.72
CA GLN A 240 3.62 -3.02 -23.05
C GLN A 240 3.62 -3.20 -21.49
N GLY A 241 4.54 -3.98 -20.95
CA GLY A 241 4.58 -4.29 -19.53
C GLY A 241 4.70 -3.07 -18.62
N PHE A 242 5.45 -2.06 -19.02
CA PHE A 242 5.56 -0.81 -18.24
C PHE A 242 4.20 -0.09 -18.11
N LYS A 243 3.35 -0.14 -19.17
CA LYS A 243 1.99 0.41 -19.11
C LYS A 243 1.14 -0.32 -18.06
N VAL A 244 1.22 -1.66 -18.01
CA VAL A 244 0.53 -2.46 -16.97
C VAL A 244 0.95 -2.00 -15.59
N MET A 245 2.26 -1.88 -15.35
CA MET A 245 2.82 -1.48 -14.05
C MET A 245 2.35 -0.09 -13.60
N VAL A 246 2.48 0.92 -14.45
CA VAL A 246 2.13 2.31 -14.06
C VAL A 246 0.63 2.54 -13.90
N THR A 247 -0.21 1.81 -14.66
CA THR A 247 -1.67 1.90 -14.51
C THR A 247 -2.10 1.33 -13.15
N THR A 248 -1.48 0.24 -12.72
CA THR A 248 -1.73 -0.40 -11.42
C THR A 248 -1.37 0.53 -10.25
N LEU A 249 -0.24 1.25 -10.33
CA LEU A 249 0.29 2.06 -9.23
C LEU A 249 -0.60 3.24 -8.81
N ASN A 250 -1.51 3.72 -9.64
CA ASN A 250 -2.33 4.89 -9.26
C ASN A 250 -3.28 4.57 -8.09
N GLY A 251 -3.93 3.41 -8.10
CA GLY A 251 -4.75 2.95 -6.97
C GLY A 251 -3.95 2.71 -5.70
N GLY A 252 -2.75 2.14 -5.83
CA GLY A 252 -1.83 1.91 -4.71
C GLY A 252 -1.38 3.21 -4.04
N ARG A 253 -1.10 4.28 -4.80
CA ARG A 253 -0.75 5.60 -4.25
C ARG A 253 -1.86 6.20 -3.40
N LEU A 254 -3.12 6.05 -3.80
CA LEU A 254 -4.27 6.48 -3.01
C LEU A 254 -4.36 5.70 -1.69
N LEU A 255 -4.12 4.39 -1.72
CA LEU A 255 -4.08 3.57 -0.52
C LEU A 255 -2.94 4.00 0.43
N ILE A 256 -1.72 4.23 -0.08
CA ILE A 256 -0.58 4.71 0.72
C ILE A 256 -0.85 6.08 1.36
N ALA A 257 -1.54 6.98 0.65
CA ALA A 257 -2.01 8.23 1.23
C ALA A 257 -2.98 7.97 2.41
N GLY A 258 -3.91 7.03 2.24
CA GLY A 258 -4.85 6.60 3.29
C GLY A 258 -4.13 6.02 4.51
N LEU A 259 -3.17 5.11 4.33
CA LEU A 259 -2.36 4.56 5.43
C LEU A 259 -1.59 5.65 6.19
N SER A 260 -1.10 6.66 5.48
CA SER A 260 -0.42 7.80 6.11
C SER A 260 -1.37 8.61 6.99
N LEU A 261 -2.58 8.90 6.50
CA LEU A 261 -3.61 9.61 7.25
C LEU A 261 -4.17 8.78 8.41
N ALA A 262 -4.29 7.46 8.25
CA ALA A 262 -4.69 6.57 9.33
C ALA A 262 -3.70 6.60 10.51
N SER A 263 -2.40 6.61 10.23
CA SER A 263 -1.36 6.78 11.26
C SER A 263 -1.41 8.16 11.91
N LEU A 264 -1.66 9.22 11.14
CA LEU A 264 -1.82 10.57 11.69
C LEU A 264 -3.05 10.65 12.61
N ALA A 265 -4.17 10.03 12.22
CA ALA A 265 -5.39 9.96 13.02
C ALA A 265 -5.14 9.23 14.36
N ARG A 266 -4.43 8.09 14.32
CA ARG A 266 -4.07 7.37 15.54
C ARG A 266 -3.18 8.19 16.46
N ALA A 267 -2.17 8.83 15.91
CA ALA A 267 -1.26 9.69 16.66
C ALA A 267 -2.00 10.87 17.30
N LEU A 268 -2.91 11.51 16.56
CA LEU A 268 -3.76 12.58 17.08
C LEU A 268 -4.57 12.13 18.28
N ASP A 269 -5.26 10.99 18.19
CA ASP A 269 -6.08 10.49 19.29
C ASP A 269 -5.25 10.10 20.52
N ILE A 270 -4.06 9.51 20.34
CA ILE A 270 -3.11 9.24 21.43
C ILE A 270 -2.66 10.54 22.08
N CYS A 271 -2.24 11.54 21.30
CA CYS A 271 -1.76 12.82 21.82
C CYS A 271 -2.86 13.59 22.57
N ARG A 272 -4.08 13.63 22.01
CA ARG A 272 -5.24 14.25 22.66
C ARG A 272 -5.52 13.63 24.02
N LYS A 273 -5.53 12.31 24.09
CA LYS A 273 -5.73 11.59 25.35
C LYS A 273 -4.59 11.87 26.33
N TYR A 274 -3.34 11.73 25.89
CA TYR A 274 -2.18 11.97 26.73
C TYR A 274 -2.12 13.41 27.25
N ALA A 275 -2.42 14.40 26.40
CA ALA A 275 -2.42 15.81 26.80
C ALA A 275 -3.47 16.15 27.87
N GLN A 276 -4.58 15.41 27.89
CA GLN A 276 -5.64 15.56 28.90
C GLN A 276 -5.34 14.84 30.22
N GLU A 277 -4.67 13.70 30.16
CA GLU A 277 -4.41 12.83 31.31
C GLU A 277 -3.07 13.10 31.98
N ARG A 278 -2.03 13.53 31.22
CA ARG A 278 -0.69 13.79 31.74
C ARG A 278 -0.66 15.07 32.56
N VAL A 279 -0.43 14.93 33.85
CA VAL A 279 -0.37 16.04 34.80
C VAL A 279 1.07 16.41 35.07
N GLN A 280 1.41 17.71 34.96
CA GLN A 280 2.71 18.29 35.31
C GLN A 280 2.52 19.76 35.66
N PHE A 281 3.51 20.33 36.38
CA PHE A 281 3.53 21.75 36.74
C PHE A 281 2.20 22.19 37.41
N ASP A 282 2.18 22.26 38.69
CA ASP A 282 1.00 22.60 39.51
C ASP A 282 -0.16 21.60 39.39
N ASP A 283 0.14 20.31 39.14
CA ASP A 283 -0.84 19.23 39.04
C ASP A 283 -1.97 19.49 38.01
N LYS A 284 -1.63 20.05 36.88
CA LYS A 284 -2.55 20.35 35.77
C LYS A 284 -2.18 19.61 34.48
N PRO A 285 -3.18 19.25 33.65
CA PRO A 285 -2.93 18.61 32.37
C PRO A 285 -1.99 19.43 31.46
N ILE A 286 -1.08 18.75 30.78
CA ILE A 286 -0.14 19.41 29.84
C ILE A 286 -0.83 20.04 28.64
N GLY A 287 -2.06 19.60 28.30
CA GLY A 287 -2.91 20.20 27.24
C GLY A 287 -3.24 21.69 27.47
N ARG A 288 -2.96 22.24 28.66
CA ARG A 288 -3.07 23.69 28.91
C ARG A 288 -1.98 24.52 28.24
N PHE A 289 -0.86 23.90 27.84
CA PHE A 289 0.24 24.62 27.23
C PHE A 289 -0.01 24.84 25.73
N GLN A 290 0.16 26.10 25.29
CA GLN A 290 -0.07 26.48 23.90
C GLN A 290 0.75 25.64 22.90
N ARG A 291 2.01 25.35 23.23
CA ARG A 291 2.86 24.48 22.37
C ARG A 291 2.29 23.08 22.15
N VAL A 292 1.63 22.51 23.17
CA VAL A 292 0.96 21.22 23.06
C VAL A 292 -0.31 21.36 22.20
N GLN A 293 -1.07 22.43 22.41
CA GLN A 293 -2.27 22.73 21.65
C GLN A 293 -1.98 22.94 20.17
N ASP A 294 -0.92 23.72 19.85
CA ASP A 294 -0.53 24.04 18.47
C ASP A 294 -0.29 22.75 17.66
N VAL A 295 0.47 21.79 18.21
CA VAL A 295 0.75 20.52 17.50
C VAL A 295 -0.53 19.68 17.32
N ILE A 296 -1.38 19.60 18.34
CA ILE A 296 -2.65 18.86 18.25
C ILE A 296 -3.57 19.47 17.20
N ILE A 297 -3.64 20.82 17.15
CA ILE A 297 -4.43 21.56 16.15
C ILE A 297 -3.87 21.34 14.74
N ASP A 298 -2.55 21.41 14.57
CA ASP A 298 -1.90 21.13 13.28
C ASP A 298 -2.15 19.72 12.77
N MET A 299 -2.15 18.73 13.66
CA MET A 299 -2.49 17.35 13.33
C MET A 299 -3.95 17.22 12.89
N ASP A 300 -4.86 17.87 13.57
CA ASP A 300 -6.30 17.84 13.28
C ASP A 300 -6.61 18.50 11.92
N ILE A 301 -6.04 19.68 11.67
CA ILE A 301 -6.18 20.39 10.39
C ILE A 301 -5.61 19.53 9.25
N ALA A 302 -4.42 18.97 9.40
CA ALA A 302 -3.80 18.14 8.38
C ALA A 302 -4.60 16.87 8.08
N LEU A 303 -5.19 16.24 9.11
CA LEU A 303 -6.04 15.08 8.96
C LEU A 303 -7.31 15.42 8.18
N GLN A 304 -8.01 16.48 8.57
CA GLN A 304 -9.24 16.90 7.90
C GLN A 304 -9.00 17.27 6.44
N GLN A 305 -7.97 18.07 6.16
CA GLN A 305 -7.59 18.45 4.79
C GLN A 305 -7.21 17.23 3.97
N GLY A 306 -6.38 16.34 4.52
CA GLY A 306 -5.90 15.14 3.85
C GLY A 306 -7.04 14.19 3.50
N LEU A 307 -7.97 13.91 4.43
CA LEU A 307 -9.12 13.04 4.19
C LEU A 307 -10.07 13.65 3.15
N SER A 308 -10.40 14.94 3.24
CA SER A 308 -11.28 15.61 2.29
C SER A 308 -10.71 15.55 0.87
N TRP A 309 -9.43 15.83 0.72
CA TRP A 309 -8.76 15.75 -0.58
C TRP A 309 -8.67 14.32 -1.11
N LEU A 310 -8.26 13.36 -0.25
CA LEU A 310 -8.12 11.96 -0.64
C LEU A 310 -9.45 11.33 -1.07
N VAL A 311 -10.53 11.53 -0.30
CA VAL A 311 -11.87 11.00 -0.63
C VAL A 311 -12.35 11.55 -1.97
N GLN A 312 -12.15 12.86 -2.23
CA GLN A 312 -12.48 13.46 -3.52
C GLN A 312 -11.73 12.82 -4.68
N LEU A 313 -10.41 12.59 -4.51
CA LEU A 313 -9.59 11.99 -5.56
C LEU A 313 -9.92 10.52 -5.80
N VAL A 314 -10.27 9.78 -4.75
CA VAL A 314 -10.68 8.38 -4.88
C VAL A 314 -12.03 8.26 -5.59
N LYS A 315 -12.99 9.14 -5.32
CA LYS A 315 -14.23 9.22 -6.10
C LYS A 315 -13.93 9.48 -7.59
N GLY A 316 -13.04 10.43 -7.89
CA GLY A 316 -12.59 10.68 -9.27
C GLY A 316 -11.86 9.50 -9.91
N TYR A 317 -11.14 8.68 -9.12
CA TYR A 317 -10.54 7.44 -9.61
C TYR A 317 -11.62 6.42 -10.02
N ASP A 318 -12.63 6.24 -9.18
CA ASP A 318 -13.75 5.31 -9.42
C ASP A 318 -14.60 5.74 -10.64
N GLU A 319 -14.69 7.05 -10.90
CA GLU A 319 -15.34 7.63 -12.06
C GLU A 319 -14.47 7.64 -13.34
N GLY A 320 -13.18 7.24 -13.23
CA GLY A 320 -12.24 7.20 -14.35
C GLY A 320 -11.71 8.56 -14.80
N VAL A 321 -11.86 9.61 -13.98
CA VAL A 321 -11.44 10.99 -14.30
C VAL A 321 -10.18 11.45 -13.55
N LEU A 322 -9.60 10.59 -12.71
CA LEU A 322 -8.39 10.93 -11.95
C LEU A 322 -7.16 11.00 -12.85
N ASP A 323 -6.44 12.11 -12.81
CA ASP A 323 -5.12 12.25 -13.42
C ASP A 323 -4.01 11.60 -12.56
N ARG A 324 -2.89 11.23 -13.23
CA ARG A 324 -1.75 10.56 -12.59
C ARG A 324 -1.03 11.44 -11.57
N GLU A 325 -1.01 12.74 -11.80
CA GLU A 325 -0.33 13.68 -10.93
C GLU A 325 -1.10 13.88 -9.62
N SER A 326 -2.42 13.89 -9.65
CA SER A 326 -3.24 14.05 -8.45
C SER A 326 -3.06 12.90 -7.47
N ALA A 327 -3.00 11.65 -7.95
CA ALA A 327 -2.64 10.50 -7.12
C ALA A 327 -1.22 10.64 -6.52
N ALA A 328 -0.26 11.13 -7.30
CA ALA A 328 1.10 11.37 -6.81
C ALA A 328 1.14 12.51 -5.78
N LYS A 329 0.45 13.63 -6.03
CA LYS A 329 0.41 14.80 -5.14
C LYS A 329 -0.17 14.47 -3.77
N VAL A 330 -1.31 13.77 -3.72
CA VAL A 330 -1.93 13.40 -2.44
C VAL A 330 -1.05 12.42 -1.66
N LYS A 331 -0.40 11.45 -2.32
CA LYS A 331 0.54 10.52 -1.69
C LYS A 331 1.76 11.24 -1.12
N ILE A 332 2.36 12.15 -1.89
CA ILE A 332 3.51 12.95 -1.43
C ILE A 332 3.14 13.75 -0.19
N GLU A 333 2.04 14.49 -0.26
CA GLU A 333 1.66 15.40 0.83
C GLU A 333 1.22 14.65 2.08
N SER A 334 0.35 13.64 1.96
CA SER A 334 -0.11 12.86 3.11
C SER A 334 1.04 12.17 3.83
N SER A 335 1.96 11.50 3.09
CA SER A 335 3.08 10.80 3.70
C SER A 335 4.12 11.75 4.32
N ARG A 336 4.38 12.90 3.69
CA ARG A 336 5.28 13.93 4.21
C ARG A 336 4.72 14.55 5.48
N ARG A 337 3.48 15.06 5.41
CA ARG A 337 2.86 15.80 6.51
C ARG A 337 2.61 14.90 7.73
N ALA A 338 2.13 13.66 7.51
CA ALA A 338 1.99 12.70 8.59
C ALA A 338 3.32 12.39 9.29
N SER A 339 4.41 12.19 8.52
CA SER A 339 5.74 11.92 9.10
C SER A 339 6.24 13.10 9.96
N GLU A 340 6.10 14.33 9.47
CA GLU A 340 6.52 15.54 10.18
C GLU A 340 5.75 15.73 11.48
N LEU A 341 4.43 15.57 11.43
CA LEU A 341 3.56 15.75 12.59
C LEU A 341 3.70 14.61 13.62
N LEU A 342 3.98 13.38 13.17
CA LEU A 342 4.20 12.28 14.08
C LEU A 342 5.46 12.46 14.95
N VAL A 343 6.54 13.03 14.40
CA VAL A 343 7.72 13.37 15.18
C VAL A 343 7.36 14.39 16.27
N GLN A 344 6.61 15.44 15.93
CA GLN A 344 6.14 16.43 16.90
C GLN A 344 5.21 15.83 17.96
N ALA A 345 4.35 14.91 17.56
CA ALA A 345 3.50 14.13 18.48
C ALA A 345 4.31 13.33 19.50
N MET A 346 5.41 12.70 19.04
CA MET A 346 6.33 11.97 19.92
C MET A 346 7.08 12.91 20.87
N GLU A 347 7.45 14.12 20.42
CA GLU A 347 8.08 15.13 21.28
C GLU A 347 7.15 15.60 22.41
N ILE A 348 5.85 15.81 22.13
CA ILE A 348 4.86 16.13 23.15
C ILE A 348 4.74 15.01 24.19
N CYS A 349 4.67 13.76 23.75
CA CYS A 349 4.52 12.61 24.63
C CYS A 349 5.81 12.29 25.39
N GLY A 350 6.97 12.67 24.86
CA GLY A 350 8.28 12.44 25.46
C GLY A 350 8.68 10.96 25.40
N GLY A 351 9.52 10.52 26.35
CA GLY A 351 10.14 9.19 26.32
C GLY A 351 9.18 8.00 26.22
N ILE A 352 7.95 8.13 26.70
CA ILE A 352 6.94 7.05 26.60
C ILE A 352 6.58 6.72 25.17
N SER A 353 6.73 7.67 24.24
CA SER A 353 6.44 7.49 22.82
C SER A 353 7.33 6.45 22.13
N ALA A 354 8.47 6.09 22.76
CA ALA A 354 9.39 5.07 22.28
C ALA A 354 8.97 3.63 22.65
N LEU A 355 7.94 3.46 23.46
CA LEU A 355 7.48 2.15 23.92
C LEU A 355 6.42 1.56 22.96
N ASP A 356 6.51 0.26 22.70
CA ASP A 356 5.57 -0.46 21.83
C ASP A 356 4.12 -0.35 22.31
N GLU A 357 3.90 -0.39 23.62
CA GLU A 357 2.56 -0.29 24.24
C GLU A 357 1.90 1.06 24.00
N PHE A 358 2.70 2.13 23.88
CA PHE A 358 2.18 3.46 23.62
C PHE A 358 1.79 3.63 22.15
N GLY A 359 2.46 2.91 21.24
CA GLY A 359 2.08 2.72 19.86
C GLY A 359 2.53 3.81 18.87
N LEU A 360 3.06 4.97 19.31
CA LEU A 360 3.52 6.02 18.39
C LEU A 360 4.73 5.61 17.57
N ILE A 361 5.71 4.94 18.19
CA ILE A 361 6.95 4.53 17.50
C ILE A 361 6.66 3.64 16.29
N ARG A 362 5.70 2.72 16.39
CA ARG A 362 5.28 1.86 15.28
C ARG A 362 4.80 2.68 14.09
N HIS A 363 3.89 3.61 14.30
CA HIS A 363 3.36 4.47 13.24
C HIS A 363 4.44 5.38 12.65
N ASN A 364 5.33 5.95 13.47
CA ASN A 364 6.42 6.80 13.00
C ASN A 364 7.39 6.01 12.11
N ARG A 365 7.78 4.83 12.52
CA ARG A 365 8.66 3.93 11.79
C ARG A 365 8.05 3.51 10.44
N ASP A 366 6.78 3.10 10.45
CA ASP A 366 6.07 2.57 9.29
C ASP A 366 5.77 3.64 8.24
N LEU A 367 5.59 4.91 8.64
CA LEU A 367 5.44 6.05 7.72
C LEU A 367 6.64 6.24 6.77
N PHE A 368 7.83 5.74 7.12
CA PHE A 368 8.96 5.77 6.20
C PHE A 368 8.63 5.02 4.89
N VAL A 369 7.97 3.86 4.97
CA VAL A 369 7.57 3.09 3.78
C VAL A 369 6.60 3.87 2.92
N CYS A 370 5.67 4.62 3.52
CA CYS A 370 4.74 5.47 2.79
C CYS A 370 5.44 6.57 1.96
N ARG A 371 6.66 6.97 2.33
CA ARG A 371 7.44 7.96 1.57
C ARG A 371 8.23 7.36 0.41
N VAL A 372 8.56 6.07 0.48
CA VAL A 372 9.40 5.39 -0.53
C VAL A 372 8.65 4.40 -1.39
N GLY A 373 7.61 3.74 -0.88
CA GLY A 373 6.76 2.78 -1.59
C GLY A 373 5.88 3.45 -2.65
N GLU A 374 5.40 2.70 -3.63
CA GLU A 374 4.56 3.15 -4.77
C GLU A 374 5.20 4.31 -5.59
N GLY A 375 6.53 4.32 -5.61
CA GLY A 375 7.37 5.41 -6.10
C GLY A 375 7.74 6.39 -4.98
N SER A 376 9.07 6.60 -4.79
CA SER A 376 9.54 7.54 -3.78
C SER A 376 8.98 8.95 -4.01
N ASN A 377 8.79 9.70 -2.92
CA ASN A 377 8.31 11.09 -3.03
C ASN A 377 9.19 11.95 -3.95
N PHE A 378 10.50 11.67 -4.04
CA PHE A 378 11.39 12.37 -4.98
C PHE A 378 11.09 12.00 -6.43
N ALA A 379 10.92 10.71 -6.75
CA ALA A 379 10.57 10.27 -8.10
C ALA A 379 9.19 10.81 -8.53
N LEU A 380 8.21 10.80 -7.60
CA LEU A 380 6.88 11.34 -7.87
C LEU A 380 6.88 12.85 -8.07
N LYS A 381 7.74 13.61 -7.39
CA LYS A 381 7.92 15.05 -7.65
C LYS A 381 8.43 15.29 -9.07
N THR A 382 9.30 14.44 -9.60
CA THR A 382 9.73 14.51 -11.01
C THR A 382 8.56 14.28 -11.97
N LEU A 383 7.68 13.33 -11.66
CA LEU A 383 6.45 13.11 -12.46
C LEU A 383 5.57 14.36 -12.47
N VAL A 384 5.32 14.96 -11.31
CA VAL A 384 4.51 16.17 -11.16
C VAL A 384 5.16 17.36 -11.87
N ALA A 385 6.48 17.53 -11.73
CA ALA A 385 7.21 18.62 -12.38
C ALA A 385 7.14 18.57 -13.92
N ARG A 386 7.22 17.36 -14.51
CA ARG A 386 7.06 17.17 -15.96
C ARG A 386 5.69 17.57 -16.47
N SER A 387 4.66 17.40 -15.67
CA SER A 387 3.30 17.82 -16.03
C SER A 387 3.10 19.33 -15.85
N LEU A 388 3.63 19.90 -14.77
CA LEU A 388 3.53 21.34 -14.52
C LEU A 388 4.39 22.20 -15.46
N MET A 389 5.48 21.63 -15.97
CA MET A 389 6.47 22.34 -16.79
C MET A 389 6.82 21.52 -18.05
N PRO A 390 5.85 21.25 -18.93
CA PRO A 390 6.05 20.35 -20.08
C PRO A 390 7.06 20.88 -21.10
N GLU A 391 7.33 22.18 -21.06
CA GLU A 391 8.25 22.87 -21.99
C GLU A 391 9.73 22.68 -21.63
N ILE A 392 10.03 22.28 -20.36
CA ILE A 392 11.39 22.03 -19.90
C ILE A 392 11.81 20.62 -20.33
N LYS A 393 12.27 20.48 -21.56
CA LYS A 393 12.80 19.21 -22.10
C LYS A 393 14.22 18.97 -21.57
N GLY A 394 14.45 17.79 -20.98
CA GLY A 394 15.80 17.30 -20.66
C GLY A 394 16.36 17.66 -19.28
N VAL A 395 15.71 18.50 -18.49
CA VAL A 395 16.17 18.86 -17.13
C VAL A 395 15.79 17.83 -16.06
N LEU A 396 14.87 16.92 -16.40
CA LEU A 396 14.29 15.95 -15.46
C LEU A 396 14.51 14.51 -15.94
N GLN A 397 15.71 14.23 -16.43
CA GLN A 397 16.15 12.85 -16.72
C GLN A 397 16.68 12.18 -15.46
#